data_c378bb59d79763f7f5d592884f223d5e
#
_entry.id   c378bb59d79763f7f5d592884f223d5e
#
_cell.length_a   1.000
_cell.length_b   1.000
_cell.length_c   1.000
_cell.angle_alpha   90.00
_cell.angle_beta   90.00
_cell.angle_gamma   90.00
#
_symmetry.space_group_name_H-M   'P 1'
#
loop_
_entity.id
_entity.type
_entity.pdbx_description
1 polymer ?
#
loop_
_entity_poly.entity_id
_entity_poly.type
_entity_poly.pdbx_seq_one_letter_code
_entity_poly.pdbx_strand_id
1 'polypeptide(L)'
;MALTEPFKPELPDTLSKLKLKVSPVVFARTVSADLSDVKPEEYDIIALYSPNDVKALVDSFGVDNLPVVATFGEATLRAAKEAGLKVKASAPSPEAPSMVKALDIYCGKLAEGQEIDDAEVKEDLAKEEFIRAQQSKLQKKTRTRTPKKSAQ
;
A
#
# COMPACT_ATOMS: atom_id res chain seq x y z
N MET A 1 -21.74 9.54 5.90
CA MET A 1 -20.29 9.23 5.99
C MET A 1 -19.60 9.99 4.88
N ALA A 2 -18.64 10.85 5.20
CA ALA A 2 -17.84 11.56 4.19
C ALA A 2 -16.74 10.65 3.65
N LEU A 3 -16.52 10.65 2.35
CA LEU A 3 -15.57 9.80 1.64
C LEU A 3 -14.72 10.64 0.68
N THR A 4 -13.51 10.16 0.42
CA THR A 4 -12.64 10.65 -0.65
C THR A 4 -12.56 9.58 -1.74
N GLU A 5 -12.82 9.91 -2.98
CA GLU A 5 -12.63 8.98 -4.11
C GLU A 5 -11.16 8.99 -4.60
N PRO A 6 -10.63 7.82 -4.99
CA PRO A 6 -11.23 6.49 -4.89
C PRO A 6 -11.24 5.98 -3.45
N PHE A 7 -12.30 5.27 -3.05
CA PHE A 7 -12.41 4.67 -1.73
C PHE A 7 -12.66 3.16 -1.82
N LYS A 8 -12.25 2.45 -0.77
CA LYS A 8 -12.48 1.01 -0.66
C LYS A 8 -13.91 0.77 -0.15
N PRO A 9 -14.69 -0.13 -0.78
CA PRO A 9 -16.08 -0.41 -0.39
C PRO A 9 -16.22 -1.14 0.95
N GLU A 10 -15.12 -1.68 1.48
CA GLU A 10 -15.11 -2.52 2.69
C GLU A 10 -15.72 -1.82 3.91
N LEU A 11 -15.49 -0.51 4.07
CA LEU A 11 -16.00 0.23 5.22
C LEU A 11 -17.52 0.46 5.14
N PRO A 12 -18.09 0.98 4.05
CA PRO A 12 -19.55 1.03 3.86
C PRO A 12 -20.21 -0.34 4.01
N ASP A 13 -19.63 -1.38 3.44
CA ASP A 13 -20.14 -2.74 3.49
C ASP A 13 -20.17 -3.30 4.93
N THR A 14 -19.09 -3.05 5.67
CA THR A 14 -19.00 -3.49 7.08
C THR A 14 -20.05 -2.80 7.94
N LEU A 15 -20.23 -1.50 7.77
CA LEU A 15 -21.25 -0.73 8.51
C LEU A 15 -22.67 -1.18 8.14
N SER A 16 -22.91 -1.49 6.88
CA SER A 16 -24.20 -2.04 6.43
C SER A 16 -24.48 -3.41 7.02
N LYS A 17 -23.46 -4.29 7.11
CA LYS A 17 -23.59 -5.60 7.80
C LYS A 17 -23.90 -5.47 9.28
N LEU A 18 -23.51 -4.39 9.93
CA LEU A 18 -23.86 -4.06 11.30
C LEU A 18 -25.27 -3.46 11.44
N LYS A 19 -26.08 -3.45 10.36
CA LYS A 19 -27.43 -2.87 10.27
C LYS A 19 -27.47 -1.37 10.57
N LEU A 20 -26.38 -0.68 10.38
CA LEU A 20 -26.33 0.77 10.47
C LEU A 20 -26.80 1.38 9.14
N LYS A 21 -27.68 2.38 9.22
CA LYS A 21 -28.07 3.15 8.03
C LYS A 21 -26.91 4.04 7.62
N VAL A 22 -26.26 3.72 6.51
CA VAL A 22 -25.10 4.44 5.99
C VAL A 22 -25.48 5.14 4.71
N SER A 23 -25.24 6.45 4.66
CA SER A 23 -25.34 7.24 3.43
C SER A 23 -23.95 7.75 3.08
N PRO A 24 -23.26 7.16 2.09
CA PRO A 24 -21.97 7.64 1.62
C PRO A 24 -22.16 8.96 0.88
N VAL A 25 -21.27 9.91 1.15
CA VAL A 25 -21.20 11.19 0.46
C VAL A 25 -19.76 11.41 0.05
N VAL A 26 -19.51 11.52 -1.25
CA VAL A 26 -18.20 11.87 -1.78
C VAL A 26 -17.96 13.35 -1.49
N PHE A 27 -16.98 13.64 -0.67
CA PHE A 27 -16.62 14.99 -0.25
C PHE A 27 -15.39 15.52 -0.99
N ALA A 28 -14.49 14.63 -1.39
CA ALA A 28 -13.28 14.96 -2.13
C ALA A 28 -12.97 13.89 -3.16
N ARG A 29 -12.21 14.24 -4.17
CA ARG A 29 -11.72 13.33 -5.19
C ARG A 29 -10.23 13.55 -5.38
N THR A 30 -9.45 12.47 -5.33
CA THR A 30 -8.04 12.51 -5.70
C THR A 30 -7.93 12.33 -7.21
N VAL A 31 -7.30 13.26 -7.88
CA VAL A 31 -7.00 13.21 -9.31
C VAL A 31 -5.51 13.33 -9.52
N SER A 32 -4.99 12.65 -10.54
CA SER A 32 -3.59 12.82 -10.95
C SER A 32 -3.41 14.22 -11.53
N ALA A 33 -2.32 14.88 -11.13
CA ALA A 33 -1.90 16.12 -11.77
C ALA A 33 -1.30 15.83 -13.16
N ASP A 34 -1.33 16.83 -14.03
CA ASP A 34 -0.54 16.78 -15.25
C ASP A 34 0.95 16.91 -14.91
N LEU A 35 1.74 15.95 -15.32
CA LEU A 35 3.18 15.88 -15.09
C LEU A 35 3.99 16.08 -16.38
N SER A 36 3.38 16.60 -17.42
CA SER A 36 4.02 16.78 -18.75
C SER A 36 5.27 17.68 -18.71
N ASP A 37 5.33 18.59 -17.74
CA ASP A 37 6.47 19.51 -17.56
C ASP A 37 7.61 18.88 -16.72
N VAL A 38 7.39 17.71 -16.15
CA VAL A 38 8.38 17.01 -15.33
C VAL A 38 9.21 16.08 -16.20
N LYS A 39 10.52 16.15 -16.05
CA LYS A 39 11.47 15.28 -16.74
C LYS A 39 12.08 14.33 -15.71
N PRO A 40 11.60 13.08 -15.61
CA PRO A 40 12.07 12.13 -14.60
C PRO A 40 13.57 11.89 -14.66
N GLU A 41 14.17 11.96 -15.84
CA GLU A 41 15.60 11.77 -16.09
C GLU A 41 16.51 12.84 -15.46
N GLU A 42 15.95 13.96 -15.04
CA GLU A 42 16.71 15.02 -14.32
C GLU A 42 16.85 14.72 -12.81
N TYR A 43 16.24 13.64 -12.32
CA TYR A 43 16.25 13.26 -10.89
C TYR A 43 17.00 11.94 -10.69
N ASP A 44 17.72 11.84 -9.58
CA ASP A 44 18.43 10.61 -9.21
C ASP A 44 17.49 9.60 -8.55
N ILE A 45 16.45 10.07 -7.83
CA ILE A 45 15.51 9.26 -7.11
C ILE A 45 14.12 9.92 -7.01
N ILE A 46 13.06 9.12 -7.11
CA ILE A 46 11.68 9.57 -6.95
C ILE A 46 11.11 8.95 -5.67
N ALA A 47 10.54 9.78 -4.79
CA ALA A 47 9.89 9.32 -3.56
C ALA A 47 8.37 9.23 -3.73
N LEU A 48 7.80 8.04 -3.48
CA LEU A 48 6.37 7.74 -3.61
C LEU A 48 5.78 7.40 -2.24
N TYR A 49 4.64 8.00 -1.92
CA TYR A 49 3.99 7.87 -0.61
C TYR A 49 2.68 7.06 -0.65
N SER A 50 2.16 6.78 -1.83
CA SER A 50 0.92 6.03 -2.00
C SER A 50 0.91 5.17 -3.27
N PRO A 51 0.07 4.12 -3.34
CA PRO A 51 -0.15 3.38 -4.58
C PRO A 51 -0.68 4.24 -5.73
N ASN A 52 -1.40 5.33 -5.42
CA ASN A 52 -1.86 6.27 -6.44
C ASN A 52 -0.71 7.05 -7.07
N ASP A 53 0.35 7.36 -6.30
CA ASP A 53 1.54 8.03 -6.83
C ASP A 53 2.28 7.10 -7.81
N VAL A 54 2.36 5.80 -7.47
CA VAL A 54 2.92 4.78 -8.37
C VAL A 54 2.15 4.76 -9.69
N LYS A 55 0.82 4.70 -9.59
CA LYS A 55 -0.03 4.71 -10.77
C LYS A 55 0.15 5.97 -11.61
N ALA A 56 0.14 7.15 -10.97
CA ALA A 56 0.31 8.43 -11.66
C ALA A 56 1.67 8.52 -12.36
N LEU A 57 2.74 8.04 -11.71
CA LEU A 57 4.09 8.00 -12.30
C LEU A 57 4.13 7.11 -13.54
N VAL A 58 3.60 5.89 -13.43
CA VAL A 58 3.59 4.92 -14.54
C VAL A 58 2.67 5.35 -15.68
N ASP A 59 1.50 5.90 -15.36
CA ASP A 59 0.56 6.41 -16.38
C ASP A 59 1.15 7.59 -17.16
N SER A 60 2.01 8.43 -16.52
CA SER A 60 2.60 9.61 -17.15
C SER A 60 3.87 9.31 -17.94
N PHE A 61 4.72 8.41 -17.44
CA PHE A 61 6.07 8.22 -17.99
C PHE A 61 6.38 6.78 -18.42
N GLY A 62 5.48 5.83 -18.15
CA GLY A 62 5.80 4.41 -18.31
C GLY A 62 6.71 3.90 -17.19
N VAL A 63 7.36 2.77 -17.44
CA VAL A 63 8.29 2.14 -16.48
C VAL A 63 9.76 2.19 -16.97
N ASP A 64 9.93 2.44 -18.27
CA ASP A 64 11.24 2.47 -18.89
C ASP A 64 11.92 3.83 -18.64
N ASN A 65 13.23 3.80 -18.36
CA ASN A 65 14.05 4.99 -18.16
C ASN A 65 13.68 5.87 -16.94
N LEU A 66 12.87 5.33 -16.00
CA LEU A 66 12.67 6.01 -14.72
C LEU A 66 13.89 5.85 -13.82
N PRO A 67 14.22 6.87 -13.02
CA PRO A 67 15.22 6.75 -11.96
C PRO A 67 14.78 5.73 -10.91
N VAL A 68 15.66 5.42 -9.98
CA VAL A 68 15.30 4.56 -8.86
C VAL A 68 14.23 5.21 -8.00
N VAL A 69 13.46 4.37 -7.31
CA VAL A 69 12.32 4.82 -6.53
C VAL A 69 12.54 4.54 -5.05
N ALA A 70 12.13 5.47 -4.21
CA ALA A 70 11.92 5.27 -2.78
C ALA A 70 10.43 5.19 -2.46
N THR A 71 10.03 4.28 -1.58
CA THR A 71 8.61 4.10 -1.24
C THR A 71 8.36 4.27 0.25
N PHE A 72 7.20 4.85 0.59
CA PHE A 72 6.72 4.92 1.97
C PHE A 72 5.46 4.05 2.14
N GLY A 73 5.57 3.09 3.04
CA GLY A 73 4.50 2.13 3.33
C GLY A 73 4.54 0.90 2.42
N GLU A 74 4.16 -0.24 3.00
CA GLU A 74 4.23 -1.54 2.33
C GLU A 74 3.31 -1.62 1.10
N ALA A 75 2.12 -1.02 1.19
CA ALA A 75 1.19 -0.98 0.06
C ALA A 75 1.79 -0.26 -1.16
N THR A 76 2.55 0.82 -0.93
CA THR A 76 3.24 1.57 -1.98
C THR A 76 4.42 0.77 -2.54
N LEU A 77 5.20 0.11 -1.67
CA LEU A 77 6.30 -0.76 -2.08
C LEU A 77 5.80 -1.91 -2.96
N ARG A 78 4.72 -2.56 -2.55
CA ARG A 78 4.09 -3.64 -3.33
C ARG A 78 3.62 -3.16 -4.69
N ALA A 79 2.89 -2.06 -4.74
CA ALA A 79 2.41 -1.47 -5.98
C ALA A 79 3.56 -1.08 -6.92
N ALA A 80 4.65 -0.51 -6.39
CA ALA A 80 5.83 -0.15 -7.18
C ALA A 80 6.53 -1.38 -7.78
N LYS A 81 6.66 -2.46 -7.00
CA LYS A 81 7.23 -3.73 -7.48
C LYS A 81 6.33 -4.41 -8.52
N GLU A 82 5.03 -4.45 -8.30
CA GLU A 82 4.06 -4.99 -9.25
C GLU A 82 4.07 -4.22 -10.58
N ALA A 83 4.34 -2.92 -10.51
CA ALA A 83 4.51 -2.08 -11.69
C ALA A 83 5.88 -2.23 -12.38
N GLY A 84 6.83 -2.97 -11.80
CA GLY A 84 8.17 -3.18 -12.36
C GLY A 84 9.17 -2.05 -12.07
N LEU A 85 8.89 -1.17 -11.11
CA LEU A 85 9.80 -0.08 -10.73
C LEU A 85 10.98 -0.59 -9.90
N LYS A 86 12.15 0.04 -10.09
CA LYS A 86 13.37 -0.26 -9.32
C LYS A 86 13.32 0.46 -7.97
N VAL A 87 12.92 -0.25 -6.92
CA VAL A 87 12.80 0.32 -5.58
C VAL A 87 14.08 0.04 -4.79
N LYS A 88 14.85 1.08 -4.48
CA LYS A 88 16.14 0.98 -3.77
C LYS A 88 16.07 1.44 -2.32
N ALA A 89 15.01 2.16 -1.92
CA ALA A 89 14.80 2.60 -0.55
C ALA A 89 13.34 2.40 -0.15
N SER A 90 13.10 1.98 1.08
CA SER A 90 11.75 1.79 1.60
C SER A 90 11.67 2.15 3.08
N ALA A 91 10.59 2.84 3.46
CA ALA A 91 10.22 3.20 4.82
C ALA A 91 8.73 2.92 5.05
N PRO A 92 8.24 2.75 6.30
CA PRO A 92 9.05 2.63 7.50
C PRO A 92 9.67 1.24 7.67
N SER A 93 10.88 1.21 8.21
CA SER A 93 11.54 0.00 8.68
C SER A 93 12.21 0.27 10.03
N PRO A 94 12.66 -0.76 10.78
CA PRO A 94 13.41 -0.54 12.03
C PRO A 94 14.63 0.36 11.86
N GLU A 95 15.29 0.28 10.72
CA GLU A 95 16.50 1.04 10.39
C GLU A 95 16.17 2.40 9.78
N ALA A 96 15.04 2.51 9.09
CA ALA A 96 14.57 3.70 8.40
C ALA A 96 13.10 4.02 8.76
N PRO A 97 12.83 4.59 9.94
CA PRO A 97 11.46 4.89 10.38
C PRO A 97 10.79 6.02 9.60
N SER A 98 11.52 6.74 8.77
CA SER A 98 11.02 7.82 7.91
C SER A 98 11.63 7.77 6.52
N MET A 99 10.97 8.40 5.55
CA MET A 99 11.50 8.52 4.19
C MET A 99 12.87 9.23 4.18
N VAL A 100 13.02 10.30 4.97
CA VAL A 100 14.30 11.03 5.07
C VAL A 100 15.41 10.09 5.53
N LYS A 101 15.16 9.22 6.53
CA LYS A 101 16.18 8.28 6.98
C LYS A 101 16.46 7.20 5.95
N ALA A 102 15.47 6.74 5.20
CA ALA A 102 15.67 5.77 4.12
C ALA A 102 16.56 6.37 3.01
N LEU A 103 16.30 7.62 2.64
CA LEU A 103 17.12 8.34 1.65
C LEU A 103 18.52 8.61 2.17
N ASP A 104 18.69 8.98 3.44
CA ASP A 104 20.01 9.18 4.08
C ASP A 104 20.86 7.90 4.00
N ILE A 105 20.28 6.76 4.33
CA ILE A 105 20.95 5.45 4.24
C ILE A 105 21.29 5.13 2.77
N TYR A 106 20.36 5.36 1.86
CA TYR A 106 20.57 5.12 0.43
C TYR A 106 21.73 5.97 -0.11
N CYS A 107 21.69 7.28 0.12
CA CYS A 107 22.72 8.19 -0.34
C CYS A 107 24.09 7.91 0.30
N GLY A 108 24.11 7.52 1.59
CA GLY A 108 25.35 7.12 2.28
C GLY A 108 25.99 5.91 1.63
N LYS A 109 25.24 4.84 1.37
CA LYS A 109 25.74 3.64 0.68
C LYS A 109 26.24 3.95 -0.74
N LEU A 110 25.49 4.79 -1.46
CA LEU A 110 25.89 5.21 -2.80
C LEU A 110 27.21 5.99 -2.79
N ALA A 111 27.39 6.88 -1.82
CA ALA A 111 28.65 7.64 -1.66
C ALA A 111 29.85 6.74 -1.30
N GLU A 112 29.62 5.65 -0.61
CA GLU A 112 30.62 4.63 -0.26
C GLU A 112 30.88 3.64 -1.42
N GLY A 113 30.18 3.76 -2.54
CA GLY A 113 30.29 2.85 -3.67
C GLY A 113 29.76 1.44 -3.40
N GLN A 114 28.87 1.30 -2.42
CA GLN A 114 28.27 0.03 -2.09
C GLN A 114 27.15 -0.33 -3.06
N GLU A 115 27.04 -1.60 -3.40
CA GLU A 115 25.89 -2.11 -4.15
C GLU A 115 24.65 -2.09 -3.24
N ILE A 116 23.54 -1.59 -3.78
CA ILE A 116 22.30 -1.44 -3.04
C ILE A 116 21.28 -2.39 -3.66
N ASP A 117 20.87 -3.38 -2.86
CA ASP A 117 19.83 -4.33 -3.24
C ASP A 117 18.46 -3.66 -3.36
N ASP A 118 17.56 -4.29 -4.12
CA ASP A 118 16.19 -3.85 -4.22
C ASP A 118 15.48 -4.05 -2.87
N ALA A 119 14.69 -3.07 -2.46
CA ALA A 119 13.91 -3.16 -1.25
C ALA A 119 12.93 -4.35 -1.33
N GLU A 120 12.90 -5.19 -0.31
CA GLU A 120 12.03 -6.36 -0.25
C GLU A 120 10.71 -6.05 0.44
N VAL A 121 9.62 -6.61 -0.08
CA VAL A 121 8.34 -6.66 0.62
C VAL A 121 8.49 -7.65 1.77
N LYS A 122 8.45 -7.16 3.00
CA LYS A 122 8.38 -8.06 4.16
C LYS A 122 7.00 -8.71 4.10
N GLU A 123 6.98 -10.02 3.87
CA GLU A 123 5.76 -10.79 4.11
C GLU A 123 5.42 -10.65 5.59
N ASP A 124 4.32 -10.00 5.86
CA ASP A 124 3.85 -9.76 7.22
C ASP A 124 3.21 -11.05 7.73
N LEU A 125 4.07 -12.07 7.98
CA LEU A 125 3.67 -13.37 8.54
C LEU A 125 2.76 -13.17 9.77
N ALA A 126 3.01 -12.13 10.56
CA ALA A 126 2.18 -11.78 11.70
C ALA A 126 0.77 -11.32 11.30
N LYS A 127 0.60 -10.60 10.18
CA LYS A 127 -0.74 -10.22 9.68
C LYS A 127 -1.47 -11.40 9.07
N GLU A 128 -0.77 -12.25 8.33
CA GLU A 128 -1.37 -13.47 7.78
C GLU A 128 -1.81 -14.43 8.89
N GLU A 129 -0.98 -14.63 9.92
CA GLU A 129 -1.35 -15.42 11.09
C GLU A 129 -2.53 -14.81 11.85
N PHE A 130 -2.57 -13.48 12.02
CA PHE A 130 -3.68 -12.78 12.65
C PHE A 130 -4.99 -12.92 11.85
N ILE A 131 -4.94 -12.76 10.53
CA ILE A 131 -6.10 -12.94 9.64
C ILE A 131 -6.56 -14.39 9.66
N ARG A 132 -5.64 -15.36 9.61
CA ARG A 132 -5.91 -16.80 9.70
C ARG A 132 -6.54 -17.17 11.05
N ALA A 133 -6.02 -16.60 12.14
CA ALA A 133 -6.57 -16.80 13.48
C ALA A 133 -7.98 -16.18 13.64
N GLN A 134 -8.24 -15.03 13.06
CA GLN A 134 -9.58 -14.44 13.03
C GLN A 134 -10.57 -15.25 12.18
N GLN A 135 -10.16 -15.72 11.01
CA GLN A 135 -11.01 -16.56 10.15
C GLN A 135 -11.35 -17.88 10.83
N SER A 136 -10.40 -18.51 11.53
CA SER A 136 -10.63 -19.75 12.28
C SER A 136 -11.60 -19.56 13.45
N LYS A 137 -11.54 -18.41 14.14
CA LYS A 137 -12.51 -18.06 15.22
C LYS A 137 -13.91 -17.82 14.68
N LEU A 138 -14.05 -17.20 13.51
CA LEU A 138 -15.36 -17.01 12.84
C LEU A 138 -15.97 -18.34 12.40
N GLN A 139 -15.16 -19.24 11.82
CA GLN A 139 -15.63 -20.56 11.40
C GLN A 139 -16.07 -21.44 12.58
N LYS A 140 -15.39 -21.37 13.73
CA LYS A 140 -15.80 -22.05 14.95
C LYS A 140 -17.15 -21.52 15.48
N LYS A 141 -17.39 -20.22 15.41
CA LYS A 141 -18.61 -19.57 15.90
C LYS A 141 -19.84 -19.88 15.03
N THR A 142 -19.64 -20.16 13.75
CA THR A 142 -20.73 -20.60 12.84
C THR A 142 -21.08 -22.08 13.02
N ARG A 143 -20.13 -22.93 13.38
CA ARG A 143 -20.34 -24.36 13.61
C ARG A 143 -21.13 -24.68 14.87
N THR A 144 -21.12 -23.80 15.88
CA THR A 144 -21.86 -23.99 17.14
C THR A 144 -23.29 -23.47 17.08
N ARG A 145 -23.78 -22.93 15.95
CA ARG A 145 -25.10 -22.33 15.76
C ARG A 145 -26.04 -23.17 14.90
N THR A 146 -25.77 -24.44 14.69
CA THR A 146 -26.78 -25.34 14.10
C THR A 146 -27.86 -25.64 15.15
N PRO A 147 -29.14 -25.26 14.95
CA PRO A 147 -30.21 -25.61 15.88
C PRO A 147 -30.44 -27.12 15.82
N LYS A 148 -30.49 -27.75 16.99
CA LYS A 148 -31.00 -29.11 17.14
C LYS A 148 -32.41 -29.15 16.52
N LYS A 149 -32.57 -29.92 15.44
CA LYS A 149 -33.91 -30.33 14.96
C LYS A 149 -34.59 -31.06 16.10
N SER A 150 -35.67 -30.49 16.64
CA SER A 150 -36.60 -31.17 17.51
C SER A 150 -37.27 -32.28 16.71
N ALA A 151 -37.07 -33.52 17.17
CA ALA A 151 -37.87 -34.65 16.74
C ALA A 151 -39.24 -34.55 17.42
N GLN A 152 -40.28 -34.59 16.65
CA GLN A 152 -41.61 -35.13 16.95
C GLN A 152 -42.10 -35.83 15.70
#